data_6728918b2d218cf92ffc118034d90c11
#
_entry.id   6728918b2d218cf92ffc118034d90c11
#
_cell.length_a   1.000
_cell.length_b   1.000
_cell.length_c   1.000
_cell.angle_alpha   90.00
_cell.angle_beta   90.00
_cell.angle_gamma   90.00
#
_symmetry.space_group_name_H-M   'P 1'
#
loop_
_entity.id
_entity.type
_entity.pdbx_description
1 polymer ?
#
loop_
_entity_poly.entity_id
_entity_poly.type
_entity_poly.pdbx_seq_one_letter_code
_entity_poly.pdbx_strand_id
1 'polypeptide(L)'
;KMLFIIVISALVMAGVGTYMFLKQPSFGKLPEGKRLERIERSPNYRKGVFWNQIATPMMTGEKNRWQVMWDFIFGDRKNLRPQDSIPVIHTDLKRLPKEQNLMVWFGHSSYMIQIDGKRILVDPVFCKASPISFINKPFSGTDIYRPEDMPEIDLLIITHDHWDHLDYET
;
A
#
# COMPACT_ATOMS: atom_id res chain seq x y z
N LYS A 1 32.66 20.21 24.53
CA LYS A 1 33.13 19.94 23.14
C LYS A 1 32.81 18.50 22.72
N MET A 2 33.17 17.46 23.52
CA MET A 2 32.91 16.06 23.22
C MET A 2 31.41 15.77 23.04
N LEU A 3 30.52 16.23 23.91
CA LEU A 3 29.06 16.05 23.78
C LEU A 3 28.53 16.67 22.47
N PHE A 4 29.02 17.84 22.11
CA PHE A 4 28.63 18.50 20.86
C PHE A 4 29.02 17.67 19.63
N ILE A 5 30.24 17.11 19.62
CA ILE A 5 30.70 16.23 18.52
C ILE A 5 29.82 14.97 18.44
N ILE A 6 29.52 14.35 19.58
CA ILE A 6 28.65 13.16 19.64
C ILE A 6 27.26 13.47 19.07
N VAL A 7 26.64 14.59 19.48
CA VAL A 7 25.32 14.98 18.97
C VAL A 7 25.35 15.24 17.47
N ILE A 8 26.34 15.99 16.97
CA ILE A 8 26.46 16.25 15.52
C ILE A 8 26.68 14.95 14.76
N SER A 9 27.56 14.07 15.23
CA SER A 9 27.79 12.77 14.59
C SER A 9 26.52 11.92 14.55
N ALA A 10 25.74 11.89 15.62
CA ALA A 10 24.46 11.18 15.68
C ALA A 10 23.45 11.75 14.69
N LEU A 11 23.35 13.08 14.58
CA LEU A 11 22.46 13.73 13.60
C LEU A 11 22.87 13.44 12.15
N VAL A 12 24.18 13.48 11.86
CA VAL A 12 24.70 13.13 10.53
C VAL A 12 24.41 11.67 10.21
N MET A 13 24.67 10.75 11.13
CA MET A 13 24.38 9.32 10.93
C MET A 13 22.87 9.09 10.73
N ALA A 14 22.00 9.73 11.50
CA ALA A 14 20.57 9.66 11.33
C ALA A 14 20.14 10.20 9.95
N GLY A 15 20.70 11.32 9.51
CA GLY A 15 20.45 11.90 8.18
C GLY A 15 20.86 10.97 7.04
N VAL A 16 22.08 10.42 7.13
CA VAL A 16 22.57 9.44 6.14
C VAL A 16 21.71 8.17 6.15
N GLY A 17 21.40 7.64 7.32
CA GLY A 17 20.53 6.46 7.46
C GLY A 17 19.14 6.68 6.84
N THR A 18 18.52 7.82 7.13
CA THR A 18 17.24 8.21 6.52
C THR A 18 17.35 8.33 5.01
N TYR A 19 18.41 8.98 4.50
CA TYR A 19 18.63 9.10 3.08
C TYR A 19 18.76 7.74 2.41
N MET A 20 19.57 6.84 2.95
CA MET A 20 19.74 5.49 2.42
C MET A 20 18.44 4.68 2.48
N PHE A 21 17.69 4.81 3.57
CA PHE A 21 16.40 4.16 3.72
C PHE A 21 15.41 4.60 2.63
N LEU A 22 15.30 5.91 2.39
CA LEU A 22 14.41 6.47 1.37
C LEU A 22 14.86 6.19 -0.08
N LYS A 23 16.11 5.73 -0.29
CA LYS A 23 16.63 5.31 -1.59
C LYS A 23 16.36 3.84 -1.94
N GLN A 24 15.77 3.08 -1.05
CA GLN A 24 15.40 1.70 -1.34
C GLN A 24 14.40 1.63 -2.50
N PRO A 25 14.48 0.59 -3.34
CA PRO A 25 13.59 0.42 -4.50
C PRO A 25 12.11 0.44 -4.14
N SER A 26 11.77 -0.01 -2.94
CA SER A 26 10.40 -0.01 -2.42
C SER A 26 9.74 1.37 -2.32
N PHE A 27 10.53 2.46 -2.29
CA PHE A 27 10.00 3.82 -2.35
C PHE A 27 9.73 4.32 -3.79
N GLY A 28 10.07 3.49 -4.79
CA GLY A 28 9.86 3.83 -6.19
C GLY A 28 10.78 4.95 -6.69
N LYS A 29 10.45 5.46 -7.87
CA LYS A 29 11.14 6.59 -8.50
C LYS A 29 10.11 7.52 -9.15
N LEU A 30 10.40 8.81 -9.13
CA LEU A 30 9.64 9.76 -9.93
C LEU A 30 9.76 9.40 -11.43
N PRO A 31 8.70 9.63 -12.21
CA PRO A 31 8.74 9.38 -13.64
C PRO A 31 9.76 10.29 -14.33
N GLU A 32 10.50 9.72 -15.29
CA GLU A 32 11.48 10.43 -16.11
C GLU A 32 11.44 9.96 -17.57
N GLY A 33 12.04 10.73 -18.49
CA GLY A 33 12.13 10.41 -19.92
C GLY A 33 10.74 10.13 -20.54
N LYS A 34 10.64 9.13 -21.40
CA LYS A 34 9.41 8.78 -22.14
C LYS A 34 8.19 8.54 -21.24
N ARG A 35 8.41 8.08 -20.01
CA ARG A 35 7.30 7.89 -19.07
C ARG A 35 6.75 9.25 -18.61
N LEU A 36 7.62 10.18 -18.27
CA LEU A 36 7.23 11.54 -17.89
C LEU A 36 6.52 12.24 -19.05
N GLU A 37 7.09 12.19 -20.27
CA GLU A 37 6.46 12.76 -21.47
C GLU A 37 5.04 12.25 -21.71
N ARG A 38 4.80 10.95 -21.48
CA ARG A 38 3.46 10.36 -21.56
C ARG A 38 2.53 10.89 -20.49
N ILE A 39 3.02 11.05 -19.26
CA ILE A 39 2.27 11.57 -18.12
C ILE A 39 1.89 13.03 -18.36
N GLU A 40 2.81 13.86 -18.86
CA GLU A 40 2.62 15.27 -19.15
C GLU A 40 1.56 15.54 -20.25
N ARG A 41 1.32 14.57 -21.12
CA ARG A 41 0.22 14.62 -22.11
C ARG A 41 -1.16 14.45 -21.49
N SER A 42 -1.25 13.99 -20.25
CA SER A 42 -2.54 13.82 -19.58
C SER A 42 -3.14 15.19 -19.21
N PRO A 43 -4.40 15.47 -19.56
CA PRO A 43 -5.07 16.71 -19.17
C PRO A 43 -5.24 16.86 -17.66
N ASN A 44 -5.10 15.76 -16.92
CA ASN A 44 -5.20 15.71 -15.48
C ASN A 44 -3.86 15.94 -14.77
N TYR A 45 -2.73 15.95 -15.51
CA TYR A 45 -1.41 16.17 -14.93
C TYR A 45 -1.03 17.65 -15.05
N ARG A 46 -0.88 18.33 -13.92
CA ARG A 46 -0.56 19.76 -13.85
C ARG A 46 0.34 20.04 -12.65
N LYS A 47 1.34 20.90 -12.82
CA LYS A 47 2.28 21.31 -11.74
C LYS A 47 2.96 20.12 -11.05
N GLY A 48 3.32 19.08 -11.81
CA GLY A 48 4.05 17.93 -11.30
C GLY A 48 3.19 16.87 -10.57
N VAL A 49 1.86 16.99 -10.55
CA VAL A 49 0.94 16.08 -9.90
C VAL A 49 -0.32 15.83 -10.73
N PHE A 50 -0.98 14.71 -10.49
CA PHE A 50 -2.30 14.45 -11.03
C PHE A 50 -3.38 15.18 -10.22
N TRP A 51 -4.35 15.74 -10.91
CA TRP A 51 -5.49 16.43 -10.33
C TRP A 51 -6.79 15.72 -10.71
N ASN A 52 -7.70 15.66 -9.78
CA ASN A 52 -9.07 15.22 -10.09
C ASN A 52 -9.73 16.24 -11.03
N GLN A 53 -10.58 15.76 -11.94
CA GLN A 53 -11.35 16.63 -12.84
C GLN A 53 -12.33 17.52 -12.06
N ILE A 54 -12.88 16.97 -10.98
CA ILE A 54 -13.75 17.69 -10.05
C ILE A 54 -12.93 17.94 -8.79
N ALA A 55 -12.95 19.18 -8.30
CA ALA A 55 -12.26 19.53 -7.06
C ALA A 55 -12.78 18.67 -5.90
N THR A 56 -11.87 17.88 -5.32
CA THR A 56 -12.19 16.99 -4.21
C THR A 56 -11.47 17.51 -2.97
N PRO A 57 -12.19 18.05 -1.97
CA PRO A 57 -11.55 18.50 -0.75
C PRO A 57 -10.98 17.33 0.02
N MET A 58 -9.73 17.45 0.47
CA MET A 58 -9.08 16.40 1.29
C MET A 58 -9.71 16.27 2.69
N MET A 59 -10.32 17.35 3.18
CA MET A 59 -10.92 17.42 4.50
C MET A 59 -12.39 17.81 4.34
N THR A 60 -13.28 16.91 4.69
CA THR A 60 -14.74 17.11 4.59
C THR A 60 -15.42 17.29 5.95
N GLY A 61 -14.67 17.07 7.06
CA GLY A 61 -15.16 17.24 8.41
C GLY A 61 -14.80 18.62 9.01
N GLU A 62 -15.33 18.87 10.19
CA GLU A 62 -15.10 20.13 10.93
C GLU A 62 -13.69 20.25 11.52
N LYS A 63 -12.95 19.13 11.63
CA LYS A 63 -11.61 19.10 12.22
C LYS A 63 -10.56 19.60 11.24
N ASN A 64 -9.64 20.43 11.72
CA ASN A 64 -8.49 20.84 10.95
C ASN A 64 -7.40 19.72 10.92
N ARG A 65 -6.39 19.88 10.04
CA ARG A 65 -5.32 18.86 9.85
C ARG A 65 -4.58 18.51 11.15
N TRP A 66 -4.36 19.47 12.03
CA TRP A 66 -3.64 19.25 13.28
C TRP A 66 -4.49 18.45 14.27
N GLN A 67 -5.79 18.71 14.33
CA GLN A 67 -6.71 17.94 15.17
C GLN A 67 -6.80 16.49 14.66
N VAL A 68 -6.90 16.28 13.35
CA VAL A 68 -6.89 14.92 12.78
C VAL A 68 -5.58 14.19 13.07
N MET A 69 -4.44 14.88 12.91
CA MET A 69 -3.14 14.30 13.23
C MET A 69 -3.01 13.97 14.73
N TRP A 70 -3.51 14.84 15.60
CA TRP A 70 -3.53 14.61 17.03
C TRP A 70 -4.36 13.37 17.41
N ASP A 71 -5.58 13.27 16.85
CA ASP A 71 -6.46 12.13 17.05
C ASP A 71 -5.86 10.83 16.50
N PHE A 72 -5.16 10.91 15.37
CA PHE A 72 -4.47 9.77 14.79
C PHE A 72 -3.34 9.24 15.68
N ILE A 73 -2.59 10.13 16.36
CA ILE A 73 -1.46 9.76 17.23
C ILE A 73 -1.95 9.38 18.63
N PHE A 74 -2.87 10.15 19.20
CA PHE A 74 -3.24 10.10 20.61
C PHE A 74 -4.71 9.73 20.88
N GLY A 75 -5.51 9.56 19.83
CA GLY A 75 -6.92 9.22 19.96
C GLY A 75 -7.16 7.82 20.53
N ASP A 76 -8.38 7.57 20.99
CA ASP A 76 -8.79 6.27 21.51
C ASP A 76 -8.72 5.22 20.38
N ARG A 77 -8.00 4.15 20.64
CA ARG A 77 -7.81 3.04 19.70
C ARG A 77 -8.67 1.81 20.02
N LYS A 78 -9.69 1.96 20.85
CA LYS A 78 -10.64 0.90 21.13
C LYS A 78 -11.35 0.46 19.84
N ASN A 79 -11.52 -0.82 19.70
CA ASN A 79 -12.25 -1.43 18.55
C ASN A 79 -11.65 -1.18 17.15
N LEU A 80 -10.39 -0.75 17.04
CA LEU A 80 -9.71 -0.62 15.75
C LEU A 80 -9.25 -1.96 15.17
N ARG A 81 -9.21 -3.01 15.98
CA ARG A 81 -8.82 -4.36 15.57
C ARG A 81 -9.80 -5.38 16.11
N PRO A 82 -10.14 -6.42 15.34
CA PRO A 82 -10.86 -7.57 15.87
C PRO A 82 -10.10 -8.19 17.04
N GLN A 83 -10.82 -8.64 18.06
CA GLN A 83 -10.21 -9.37 19.19
C GLN A 83 -9.86 -10.79 18.79
N ASP A 84 -10.71 -11.40 17.94
CA ASP A 84 -10.51 -12.76 17.44
C ASP A 84 -9.94 -12.76 16.02
N SER A 85 -9.38 -13.89 15.61
CA SER A 85 -8.93 -14.13 14.25
C SER A 85 -10.13 -14.09 13.29
N ILE A 86 -9.99 -13.44 12.16
CA ILE A 86 -11.01 -13.44 11.10
C ILE A 86 -11.14 -14.87 10.57
N PRO A 87 -12.34 -15.46 10.52
CA PRO A 87 -12.54 -16.78 9.94
C PRO A 87 -12.16 -16.77 8.46
N VAL A 88 -11.39 -17.76 8.06
CA VAL A 88 -10.93 -17.88 6.68
C VAL A 88 -11.07 -19.30 6.16
N ILE A 89 -11.24 -19.45 4.86
CA ILE A 89 -11.20 -20.72 4.15
C ILE A 89 -9.95 -20.72 3.26
N HIS A 90 -8.97 -21.54 3.60
CA HIS A 90 -7.80 -21.71 2.75
C HIS A 90 -8.18 -22.58 1.56
N THR A 91 -8.03 -22.03 0.35
CA THR A 91 -8.33 -22.70 -0.92
C THR A 91 -7.09 -22.77 -1.79
N ASP A 92 -6.86 -23.90 -2.45
CA ASP A 92 -5.81 -24.00 -3.47
C ASP A 92 -6.25 -23.22 -4.72
N LEU A 93 -5.77 -21.97 -4.82
CA LEU A 93 -6.17 -21.05 -5.88
C LEU A 93 -5.73 -21.52 -7.26
N LYS A 94 -4.66 -22.32 -7.35
CA LYS A 94 -4.15 -22.86 -8.61
C LYS A 94 -5.05 -23.93 -9.20
N ARG A 95 -5.84 -24.60 -8.36
CA ARG A 95 -6.79 -25.65 -8.76
C ARG A 95 -8.21 -25.16 -9.01
N LEU A 96 -8.47 -23.87 -8.85
CA LEU A 96 -9.80 -23.31 -9.15
C LEU A 96 -10.13 -23.49 -10.65
N PRO A 97 -11.30 -24.09 -10.97
CA PRO A 97 -11.75 -24.20 -12.37
C PRO A 97 -11.89 -22.83 -13.01
N LYS A 98 -11.29 -22.64 -14.21
CA LYS A 98 -11.32 -21.35 -14.91
C LYS A 98 -12.72 -20.93 -15.33
N GLU A 99 -13.64 -21.86 -15.51
CA GLU A 99 -15.01 -21.64 -15.94
C GLU A 99 -15.92 -21.09 -14.82
N GLN A 100 -15.47 -21.19 -13.57
CA GLN A 100 -16.23 -20.72 -12.43
C GLN A 100 -16.01 -19.24 -12.20
N ASN A 101 -17.08 -18.46 -12.24
CA ASN A 101 -17.04 -17.06 -11.83
C ASN A 101 -17.04 -16.97 -10.31
N LEU A 102 -16.01 -16.33 -9.74
CA LEU A 102 -15.82 -16.22 -8.30
C LEU A 102 -15.01 -14.98 -7.93
N MET A 103 -15.05 -14.63 -6.65
CA MET A 103 -14.19 -13.63 -6.05
C MET A 103 -13.55 -14.23 -4.79
N VAL A 104 -12.24 -14.00 -4.63
CA VAL A 104 -11.48 -14.33 -3.42
C VAL A 104 -10.96 -13.05 -2.81
N TRP A 105 -11.38 -12.78 -1.58
CA TRP A 105 -10.90 -11.63 -0.82
C TRP A 105 -9.72 -12.06 0.07
N PHE A 106 -8.61 -11.34 -0.01
CA PHE A 106 -7.38 -11.64 0.73
C PHE A 106 -7.18 -10.77 1.97
N GLY A 107 -8.04 -9.81 2.17
CA GLY A 107 -7.96 -8.82 3.24
C GLY A 107 -7.76 -7.40 2.70
N HIS A 108 -8.10 -6.41 3.52
CA HIS A 108 -8.08 -4.99 3.16
C HIS A 108 -8.70 -4.76 1.77
N SER A 109 -7.92 -4.24 0.83
CA SER A 109 -8.33 -3.99 -0.57
C SER A 109 -7.82 -5.05 -1.55
N SER A 110 -7.16 -6.12 -1.05
CA SER A 110 -6.60 -7.17 -1.88
C SER A 110 -7.64 -8.22 -2.23
N TYR A 111 -7.88 -8.46 -3.50
CA TYR A 111 -8.80 -9.50 -3.96
C TYR A 111 -8.47 -9.99 -5.37
N MET A 112 -8.94 -11.19 -5.69
CA MET A 112 -8.92 -11.75 -7.03
C MET A 112 -10.35 -11.94 -7.52
N ILE A 113 -10.63 -11.50 -8.74
CA ILE A 113 -11.85 -11.83 -9.47
C ILE A 113 -11.49 -12.82 -10.57
N GLN A 114 -12.26 -13.90 -10.66
CA GLN A 114 -12.24 -14.80 -11.80
C GLN A 114 -13.59 -14.69 -12.51
N ILE A 115 -13.58 -14.28 -13.77
CA ILE A 115 -14.78 -14.09 -14.59
C ILE A 115 -14.46 -14.42 -16.04
N ASP A 116 -15.34 -15.23 -16.66
CA ASP A 116 -15.22 -15.67 -18.06
C ASP A 116 -13.81 -16.22 -18.41
N GLY A 117 -13.27 -17.03 -17.51
CA GLY A 117 -11.95 -17.63 -17.65
C GLY A 117 -10.77 -16.68 -17.43
N LYS A 118 -11.01 -15.42 -17.07
CA LYS A 118 -9.99 -14.42 -16.81
C LYS A 118 -9.81 -14.18 -15.33
N ARG A 119 -8.55 -14.05 -14.87
CA ARG A 119 -8.17 -13.78 -13.49
C ARG A 119 -7.60 -12.38 -13.37
N ILE A 120 -8.27 -11.56 -12.58
CA ILE A 120 -7.92 -10.17 -12.31
C ILE A 120 -7.51 -10.09 -10.84
N LEU A 121 -6.28 -9.69 -10.58
CA LEU A 121 -5.76 -9.48 -9.24
C LEU A 121 -5.70 -7.97 -8.95
N VAL A 122 -6.29 -7.55 -7.84
CA VAL A 122 -6.41 -6.14 -7.47
C VAL A 122 -5.70 -5.88 -6.15
N ASP A 123 -4.84 -4.87 -6.15
CA ASP A 123 -4.09 -4.38 -4.99
C ASP A 123 -3.50 -5.50 -4.10
N PRO A 124 -2.74 -6.45 -4.65
CA PRO A 124 -2.24 -7.57 -3.86
C PRO A 124 -1.16 -7.10 -2.87
N VAL A 125 -1.38 -7.38 -1.58
CA VAL A 125 -0.45 -7.11 -0.48
C VAL A 125 -0.31 -8.38 0.36
N PHE A 126 0.72 -9.18 0.04
CA PHE A 126 0.97 -10.46 0.71
C PHE A 126 2.23 -10.47 1.56
N CYS A 127 3.07 -9.44 1.45
CA CYS A 127 4.33 -9.34 2.16
C CYS A 127 4.36 -8.20 3.17
N LYS A 128 4.19 -6.95 2.71
CA LYS A 128 4.33 -5.77 3.56
C LYS A 128 3.37 -4.66 3.16
N ALA A 129 2.45 -4.31 4.05
CA ALA A 129 1.57 -3.14 3.89
C ALA A 129 2.23 -1.83 4.36
N SER A 130 3.55 -1.79 4.55
CA SER A 130 4.30 -0.64 5.06
C SER A 130 5.80 -0.83 4.83
N PRO A 131 6.58 0.23 4.60
CA PRO A 131 8.03 0.15 4.50
C PRO A 131 8.69 -0.36 5.79
N ILE A 132 7.99 -0.28 6.90
CA ILE A 132 8.42 -0.78 8.21
C ILE A 132 7.55 -1.98 8.57
N SER A 133 8.12 -3.17 8.55
CA SER A 133 7.41 -4.45 8.61
C SER A 133 6.51 -4.69 9.85
N PHE A 134 6.73 -3.97 10.95
CA PHE A 134 5.89 -4.09 12.15
C PHE A 134 4.73 -3.07 12.19
N ILE A 135 4.69 -2.13 11.24
CA ILE A 135 3.59 -1.17 11.08
C ILE A 135 2.61 -1.74 10.06
N ASN A 136 1.31 -1.52 10.25
CA ASN A 136 0.24 -2.00 9.35
C ASN A 136 0.27 -3.51 9.11
N LYS A 137 0.33 -4.29 10.18
CA LYS A 137 0.14 -5.73 10.06
C LYS A 137 -1.31 -6.06 9.70
N PRO A 138 -1.54 -7.06 8.84
CA PRO A 138 -2.87 -7.56 8.56
C PRO A 138 -3.56 -8.05 9.83
N PHE A 139 -4.87 -8.16 9.82
CA PHE A 139 -5.61 -8.77 10.91
C PHE A 139 -5.32 -10.27 10.94
N SER A 140 -5.30 -10.84 12.15
CA SER A 140 -5.12 -12.27 12.32
C SER A 140 -6.14 -13.04 11.48
N GLY A 141 -5.66 -13.99 10.69
CA GLY A 141 -6.45 -14.82 9.78
C GLY A 141 -6.49 -14.33 8.33
N THR A 142 -6.12 -13.09 8.02
CA THR A 142 -6.12 -12.61 6.62
C THR A 142 -4.77 -12.75 5.92
N ASP A 143 -3.73 -13.19 6.60
CA ASP A 143 -2.35 -13.32 6.11
C ASP A 143 -1.98 -14.77 5.72
N ILE A 144 -2.94 -15.50 5.16
CA ILE A 144 -2.78 -16.94 4.86
C ILE A 144 -2.24 -17.23 3.46
N TYR A 145 -2.24 -16.26 2.55
CA TYR A 145 -1.73 -16.40 1.19
C TYR A 145 -0.39 -15.68 1.00
N ARG A 146 0.38 -16.21 0.07
CA ARG A 146 1.67 -15.67 -0.39
C ARG A 146 1.61 -15.42 -1.90
N PRO A 147 2.53 -14.64 -2.48
CA PRO A 147 2.61 -14.48 -3.93
C PRO A 147 2.71 -15.82 -4.68
N GLU A 148 3.41 -16.80 -4.10
CA GLU A 148 3.60 -18.13 -4.69
C GLU A 148 2.31 -18.97 -4.76
N ASP A 149 1.29 -18.63 -3.98
CA ASP A 149 -0.01 -19.31 -4.00
C ASP A 149 -0.90 -18.84 -5.13
N MET A 150 -0.55 -17.70 -5.76
CA MET A 150 -1.34 -17.13 -6.84
C MET A 150 -1.31 -18.03 -8.08
N PRO A 151 -2.47 -18.20 -8.74
CA PRO A 151 -2.53 -18.82 -10.05
C PRO A 151 -1.98 -17.87 -11.10
N GLU A 152 -1.92 -18.32 -12.36
CA GLU A 152 -1.66 -17.43 -13.49
C GLU A 152 -2.70 -16.29 -13.53
N ILE A 153 -2.23 -15.05 -13.60
CA ILE A 153 -3.03 -13.83 -13.57
C ILE A 153 -3.04 -13.19 -14.95
N ASP A 154 -4.23 -12.91 -15.48
CA ASP A 154 -4.40 -12.23 -16.77
C ASP A 154 -4.25 -10.72 -16.66
N LEU A 155 -4.68 -10.11 -15.53
CA LEU A 155 -4.62 -8.68 -15.32
C LEU A 155 -4.31 -8.34 -13.85
N LEU A 156 -3.30 -7.51 -13.65
CA LEU A 156 -2.98 -6.89 -12.36
C LEU A 156 -3.46 -5.43 -12.35
N ILE A 157 -4.26 -5.07 -11.36
CA ILE A 157 -4.74 -3.71 -11.15
C ILE A 157 -4.15 -3.19 -9.85
N ILE A 158 -3.48 -2.05 -9.91
CA ILE A 158 -3.07 -1.26 -8.76
C ILE A 158 -3.88 0.04 -8.78
N THR A 159 -4.69 0.26 -7.76
CA THR A 159 -5.58 1.42 -7.70
C THR A 159 -4.83 2.71 -7.40
N HIS A 160 -3.86 2.65 -6.49
CA HIS A 160 -2.98 3.77 -6.14
C HIS A 160 -1.71 3.26 -5.45
N ASP A 161 -0.77 4.15 -5.17
CA ASP A 161 0.58 3.85 -4.72
C ASP A 161 0.78 3.88 -3.19
N HIS A 162 -0.28 3.77 -2.40
CA HIS A 162 -0.13 3.53 -0.97
C HIS A 162 0.40 2.11 -0.71
N TRP A 163 1.13 1.94 0.38
CA TRP A 163 1.80 0.68 0.73
C TRP A 163 0.86 -0.50 0.98
N ASP A 164 -0.35 -0.21 1.41
CA ASP A 164 -1.43 -1.18 1.64
C ASP A 164 -2.24 -1.51 0.37
N HIS A 165 -1.78 -1.01 -0.80
CA HIS A 165 -2.31 -1.31 -2.13
C HIS A 165 -1.21 -1.71 -3.12
N LEU A 166 0.00 -1.17 -2.97
CA LEU A 166 1.17 -1.48 -3.80
C LEU A 166 2.30 -2.02 -2.92
N ASP A 167 2.32 -3.32 -2.74
CA ASP A 167 3.39 -4.03 -2.04
C ASP A 167 4.52 -4.35 -3.01
N TYR A 168 5.68 -3.75 -2.80
CA TYR A 168 6.83 -3.91 -3.67
C TYR A 168 7.33 -5.37 -3.76
N GLU A 169 7.24 -6.14 -2.67
CA GLU A 169 7.72 -7.51 -2.63
C GLU A 169 6.73 -8.50 -3.28
N THR A 170 5.42 -8.20 -3.19
CA THR A 170 4.37 -8.97 -3.88
C THR A 170 4.44 -8.80 -5.39
#